data_a765c6450c2a2de308129106ca2980a4
#
_entry.id   a765c6450c2a2de308129106ca2980a4
#
_cell.length_a   1.000
_cell.length_b   1.000
_cell.length_c   1.000
_cell.angle_alpha   90.00
_cell.angle_beta   90.00
_cell.angle_gamma   90.00
#
_symmetry.space_group_name_H-M   'P 1'
#
loop_
_entity.id
_entity.type
_entity.pdbx_description
1 polymer ?
#
loop_
_entity_poly.entity_id
_entity_poly.type
_entity_poly.pdbx_seq_one_letter_code
_entity_poly.pdbx_strand_id
1 'polypeptide(L)'
;MPVTTSYPGVYVTEVSSGVHTITGVATSITAFIGRAARGPVDSPVTINSYSDFERTFGGLWLGSSLGYAVRDFYRNGGSRAIVVRLFHNNYADATARANAVAAATATAAAATGSSAQAAAAAAAAKAATYSSGPEKAAADVVAAAAQAASTASGATAATVGDAATAAAATATPLDAAQLAMSTLTLNAKYPGAWGNSLRARVEYVTVNGVEQPDVFNLLVRDGTTGKVETFLNVSVLPSDVRRVDVVLAGGSGLVTAAGLPASRPDKSPDPDTARHQFDKWGDNAVAEVPADNTTVPPTPAIPALPATNAVVAPAGMASDGGALATNDFNGPGKQDGKTGLYALASADLFNLLCIPPYLNGPNDGDIDYAGLVPDAVAYCQSRRAVLLLDSPHAWGDTATAVTQFGTGLIGTTSNYAALYFPRILSPDPLRGNQPGELVPCGAMAGIMARTDSSRGVWKAPAGLDATVNGAQALTVAMNDAENGNLNPLGVNCLRSFPAAGTVAWGARTLEGNDQLASQWKYLPVRRTALFIEESLYRGTQWVVFEPNDEPLWAQIRLNVGAFMHNLFRQGAFQGSAPKDAYFVKCDGETTTQNDIDLGVVNILVGFAPLKPAEFVVITLAQIAGAVQV
;
A
#
# COMPACT_ATOMS: atom_id res chain seq x y z
N MET A 1 43.40 -31.52 -2.88
CA MET A 1 44.74 -32.03 -2.52
C MET A 1 45.22 -32.93 -3.67
N PRO A 2 46.45 -32.84 -4.13
CA PRO A 2 46.91 -33.73 -5.15
C PRO A 2 46.84 -35.17 -4.62
N VAL A 3 46.26 -36.07 -5.41
CA VAL A 3 46.18 -37.50 -5.07
C VAL A 3 47.57 -38.10 -5.24
N THR A 4 48.12 -38.65 -4.17
CA THR A 4 49.40 -39.36 -4.24
C THR A 4 49.15 -40.72 -4.85
N THR A 5 49.56 -40.91 -6.11
CA THR A 5 49.44 -42.19 -6.83
C THR A 5 50.58 -43.13 -6.37
N SER A 6 50.25 -44.29 -5.80
CA SER A 6 51.25 -45.25 -5.28
C SER A 6 51.16 -46.64 -5.90
N TYR A 7 50.13 -46.96 -6.66
CA TYR A 7 49.96 -48.27 -7.32
C TYR A 7 49.16 -48.07 -8.64
N PRO A 8 49.27 -48.96 -9.63
CA PRO A 8 48.44 -48.92 -10.81
C PRO A 8 46.98 -49.18 -10.46
N GLY A 9 46.12 -48.16 -10.60
CA GLY A 9 44.71 -48.22 -10.25
C GLY A 9 43.95 -46.95 -10.67
N VAL A 10 42.61 -46.96 -10.51
CA VAL A 10 41.74 -45.80 -10.73
C VAL A 10 41.71 -44.96 -9.45
N TYR A 11 42.11 -43.72 -9.57
CA TYR A 11 42.07 -42.75 -8.48
C TYR A 11 40.89 -41.81 -8.75
N VAL A 12 40.00 -41.68 -7.77
CA VAL A 12 38.84 -40.77 -7.83
C VAL A 12 39.14 -39.57 -6.96
N THR A 13 39.09 -38.40 -7.53
CA THR A 13 39.15 -37.12 -6.81
C THR A 13 37.86 -36.40 -6.98
N GLU A 14 37.30 -35.89 -5.91
CA GLU A 14 36.21 -34.95 -5.94
C GLU A 14 36.79 -33.56 -6.19
N VAL A 15 36.39 -32.96 -7.31
CA VAL A 15 36.71 -31.57 -7.67
C VAL A 15 35.42 -30.79 -7.60
N SER A 16 35.44 -29.63 -6.94
CA SER A 16 34.29 -28.71 -6.98
C SER A 16 33.99 -28.40 -8.44
N SER A 17 32.72 -28.56 -8.83
CA SER A 17 32.30 -28.35 -10.24
C SER A 17 32.43 -26.92 -10.69
N GLY A 18 32.59 -25.95 -9.76
CA GLY A 18 32.58 -24.51 -10.08
C GLY A 18 31.25 -24.02 -10.70
N VAL A 19 30.18 -24.84 -10.65
CA VAL A 19 28.89 -24.49 -11.22
C VAL A 19 28.13 -23.62 -10.24
N HIS A 20 27.91 -22.36 -10.62
CA HIS A 20 27.06 -21.40 -9.92
C HIS A 20 25.70 -21.34 -10.63
N THR A 21 24.75 -22.18 -10.23
CA THR A 21 23.44 -22.27 -10.87
C THR A 21 22.67 -20.94 -10.74
N ILE A 22 22.32 -20.34 -11.87
CA ILE A 22 21.45 -19.14 -11.89
C ILE A 22 20.00 -19.60 -11.76
N THR A 23 19.35 -19.13 -10.71
CA THR A 23 17.91 -19.36 -10.48
C THR A 23 17.10 -18.19 -11.00
N GLY A 24 16.04 -18.47 -11.75
CA GLY A 24 15.09 -17.44 -12.20
C GLY A 24 14.41 -16.78 -11.01
N VAL A 25 14.33 -15.43 -11.03
CA VAL A 25 13.65 -14.64 -10.01
C VAL A 25 12.13 -14.69 -10.18
N ALA A 26 11.38 -14.23 -9.18
CA ALA A 26 9.94 -14.03 -9.32
C ALA A 26 9.64 -12.96 -10.41
N THR A 27 8.50 -13.11 -11.10
CA THR A 27 8.12 -12.24 -12.22
C THR A 27 6.91 -11.36 -11.94
N SER A 28 6.18 -11.61 -10.83
CA SER A 28 4.86 -11.02 -10.59
C SER A 28 4.66 -10.52 -9.15
N ILE A 29 5.73 -10.27 -8.41
CA ILE A 29 5.63 -9.55 -7.12
C ILE A 29 5.17 -8.13 -7.43
N THR A 30 3.99 -7.76 -6.94
CA THR A 30 3.37 -6.48 -7.24
C THR A 30 3.48 -5.53 -6.06
N ALA A 31 4.02 -4.34 -6.30
CA ALA A 31 4.03 -3.25 -5.34
C ALA A 31 2.79 -2.37 -5.51
N PHE A 32 2.14 -2.04 -4.39
CA PHE A 32 1.00 -1.13 -4.32
C PHE A 32 1.34 0.04 -3.40
N ILE A 33 1.09 1.28 -3.86
CA ILE A 33 1.34 2.49 -3.07
C ILE A 33 0.07 3.31 -2.99
N GLY A 34 -0.33 3.74 -1.79
CA GLY A 34 -1.50 4.56 -1.58
C GLY A 34 -1.96 4.64 -0.13
N ARG A 35 -3.19 5.12 0.09
CA ARG A 35 -3.80 5.23 1.41
C ARG A 35 -4.40 3.90 1.88
N ALA A 36 -4.33 3.68 3.18
CA ALA A 36 -5.07 2.60 3.86
C ALA A 36 -5.54 3.09 5.24
N ALA A 37 -6.57 2.45 5.80
CA ALA A 37 -7.18 2.88 7.05
C ALA A 37 -6.19 2.81 8.23
N ARG A 38 -5.28 1.84 8.24
CA ARG A 38 -4.28 1.65 9.30
C ARG A 38 -3.00 1.02 8.75
N GLY A 39 -2.02 0.78 9.61
CA GLY A 39 -0.77 0.09 9.28
C GLY A 39 0.43 1.03 9.15
N PRO A 40 1.63 0.48 8.97
CA PRO A 40 2.87 1.23 8.85
C PRO A 40 2.82 2.22 7.70
N VAL A 41 3.39 3.40 7.91
CA VAL A 41 3.53 4.46 6.89
C VAL A 41 4.94 4.45 6.34
N ASP A 42 5.10 4.73 5.05
CA ASP A 42 6.38 4.79 4.34
C ASP A 42 7.28 3.55 4.55
N SER A 43 6.65 2.41 4.76
CA SER A 43 7.36 1.15 5.02
C SER A 43 6.77 0.04 4.15
N PRO A 44 7.57 -0.62 3.32
CA PRO A 44 7.08 -1.70 2.48
C PRO A 44 6.77 -2.95 3.33
N VAL A 45 5.55 -3.41 3.26
CA VAL A 45 5.09 -4.62 3.95
C VAL A 45 4.73 -5.67 2.93
N THR A 46 5.37 -6.84 3.01
CA THR A 46 5.02 -7.98 2.17
C THR A 46 3.79 -8.69 2.73
N ILE A 47 2.83 -8.94 1.87
CA ILE A 47 1.60 -9.69 2.16
C ILE A 47 1.45 -10.83 1.15
N ASN A 48 0.94 -11.97 1.61
CA ASN A 48 0.78 -13.18 0.80
C ASN A 48 -0.69 -13.56 0.57
N SER A 49 -1.60 -12.82 1.17
CA SER A 49 -3.06 -13.00 1.01
C SER A 49 -3.81 -11.68 1.23
N TYR A 50 -5.04 -11.61 0.75
CA TYR A 50 -5.90 -10.46 1.05
C TYR A 50 -6.21 -10.35 2.56
N SER A 51 -6.33 -11.48 3.27
CA SER A 51 -6.51 -11.48 4.73
C SER A 51 -5.31 -10.89 5.48
N ASP A 52 -4.09 -11.00 4.94
CA ASP A 52 -2.93 -10.28 5.49
C ASP A 52 -3.08 -8.78 5.33
N PHE A 53 -3.62 -8.33 4.18
CA PHE A 53 -3.93 -6.92 3.95
C PHE A 53 -5.00 -6.42 4.94
N GLU A 54 -6.09 -7.16 5.12
CA GLU A 54 -7.16 -6.79 6.06
C GLU A 54 -6.62 -6.65 7.49
N ARG A 55 -5.81 -7.62 7.93
CA ARG A 55 -5.22 -7.62 9.27
C ARG A 55 -4.26 -6.45 9.48
N THR A 56 -3.45 -6.11 8.48
CA THR A 56 -2.39 -5.10 8.59
C THR A 56 -2.88 -3.69 8.27
N PHE A 57 -3.66 -3.55 7.20
CA PHE A 57 -4.04 -2.27 6.61
C PHE A 57 -5.52 -1.90 6.78
N GLY A 58 -6.34 -2.81 7.31
CA GLY A 58 -7.75 -2.55 7.65
C GLY A 58 -8.75 -2.95 6.56
N GLY A 59 -8.30 -3.56 5.45
CA GLY A 59 -9.19 -4.07 4.40
C GLY A 59 -9.73 -2.98 3.48
N LEU A 60 -10.95 -3.18 2.98
CA LEU A 60 -11.63 -2.18 2.15
C LEU A 60 -11.96 -0.94 2.96
N TRP A 61 -11.77 0.20 2.36
CA TRP A 61 -12.07 1.50 2.94
C TRP A 61 -12.53 2.47 1.86
N LEU A 62 -13.67 3.14 2.06
CA LEU A 62 -14.24 4.08 1.09
C LEU A 62 -13.36 5.30 0.81
N GLY A 63 -12.39 5.58 1.68
CA GLY A 63 -11.44 6.69 1.50
C GLY A 63 -10.27 6.37 0.57
N SER A 64 -10.17 5.15 -0.01
CA SER A 64 -9.04 4.77 -0.86
C SER A 64 -9.35 3.62 -1.82
N SER A 65 -8.83 3.72 -3.03
CA SER A 65 -8.85 2.65 -4.05
C SER A 65 -7.85 1.53 -3.77
N LEU A 66 -6.86 1.74 -2.89
CA LEU A 66 -5.76 0.79 -2.65
C LEU A 66 -6.28 -0.59 -2.24
N GLY A 67 -7.19 -0.66 -1.26
CA GLY A 67 -7.72 -1.92 -0.75
C GLY A 67 -8.50 -2.70 -1.82
N TYR A 68 -9.17 -2.01 -2.72
CA TYR A 68 -9.87 -2.61 -3.87
C TYR A 68 -8.89 -3.17 -4.89
N ALA A 69 -7.84 -2.43 -5.25
CA ALA A 69 -6.80 -2.90 -6.17
C ALA A 69 -6.06 -4.13 -5.63
N VAL A 70 -5.71 -4.14 -4.34
CA VAL A 70 -5.08 -5.30 -3.69
C VAL A 70 -6.03 -6.50 -3.65
N ARG A 71 -7.33 -6.29 -3.35
CA ARG A 71 -8.35 -7.35 -3.41
C ARG A 71 -8.43 -7.97 -4.80
N ASP A 72 -8.51 -7.13 -5.82
CA ASP A 72 -8.67 -7.57 -7.20
C ASP A 72 -7.40 -8.26 -7.73
N PHE A 73 -6.21 -7.88 -7.23
CA PHE A 73 -4.97 -8.62 -7.47
C PHE A 73 -5.07 -10.08 -7.01
N TYR A 74 -5.45 -10.31 -5.74
CA TYR A 74 -5.56 -11.67 -5.22
C TYR A 74 -6.71 -12.46 -5.87
N ARG A 75 -7.83 -11.81 -6.16
CA ARG A 75 -8.98 -12.42 -6.86
C ARG A 75 -8.60 -12.91 -8.26
N ASN A 76 -7.64 -12.28 -8.91
CA ASN A 76 -7.20 -12.58 -10.28
C ASN A 76 -5.96 -13.46 -10.37
N GLY A 77 -5.45 -13.98 -9.25
CA GLY A 77 -4.36 -14.96 -9.21
C GLY A 77 -3.03 -14.42 -8.71
N GLY A 78 -3.03 -13.23 -8.13
CA GLY A 78 -1.87 -12.71 -7.42
C GLY A 78 -1.53 -13.54 -6.18
N SER A 79 -0.25 -13.68 -5.88
CA SER A 79 0.23 -14.51 -4.75
C SER A 79 1.05 -13.73 -3.72
N ARG A 80 1.80 -12.72 -4.15
CA ARG A 80 2.65 -11.89 -3.28
C ARG A 80 2.56 -10.44 -3.68
N ALA A 81 2.24 -9.58 -2.73
CA ALA A 81 2.24 -8.15 -2.91
C ALA A 81 3.11 -7.45 -1.86
N ILE A 82 3.60 -6.27 -2.21
CA ILE A 82 4.27 -5.35 -1.28
C ILE A 82 3.40 -4.10 -1.21
N VAL A 83 2.98 -3.72 -0.01
CA VAL A 83 2.14 -2.54 0.18
C VAL A 83 2.93 -1.47 0.90
N VAL A 84 2.93 -0.26 0.35
CA VAL A 84 3.43 0.96 0.97
C VAL A 84 2.24 1.86 1.24
N ARG A 85 1.92 2.03 2.52
CA ARG A 85 0.91 2.98 2.95
C ARG A 85 1.51 4.37 3.03
N LEU A 86 0.84 5.34 2.40
CA LEU A 86 1.14 6.77 2.57
C LEU A 86 0.12 7.41 3.49
N PHE A 87 0.55 8.47 4.16
CA PHE A 87 -0.29 9.26 5.05
C PHE A 87 0.06 10.74 4.87
N HIS A 88 -0.95 11.54 4.57
CA HIS A 88 -0.82 12.99 4.53
C HIS A 88 -1.14 13.57 5.89
N ASN A 89 -0.15 14.14 6.56
CA ASN A 89 -0.32 14.71 7.90
C ASN A 89 -1.34 15.84 7.88
N ASN A 90 -2.13 15.95 8.95
CA ASN A 90 -3.10 17.04 9.09
C ASN A 90 -2.40 18.41 9.21
N TYR A 91 -1.17 18.42 9.71
CA TYR A 91 -0.39 19.63 9.96
C TYR A 91 1.05 19.43 9.48
N ALA A 92 1.66 20.53 9.04
CA ALA A 92 3.06 20.54 8.63
C ALA A 92 4.00 20.13 9.77
N ASP A 93 3.65 20.52 11.01
CA ASP A 93 4.32 20.09 12.23
C ASP A 93 3.38 20.14 13.45
N ALA A 94 3.80 19.50 14.55
CA ALA A 94 3.05 19.50 15.81
C ALA A 94 2.91 20.90 16.43
N THR A 95 3.82 21.82 16.11
CA THR A 95 3.85 23.20 16.62
C THR A 95 2.72 24.02 15.98
N ALA A 96 2.49 23.87 14.67
CA ALA A 96 1.41 24.55 13.97
C ALA A 96 0.04 24.16 14.55
N ARG A 97 -0.15 22.87 14.82
CA ARG A 97 -1.37 22.36 15.49
C ARG A 97 -1.53 22.92 16.91
N ALA A 98 -0.49 22.83 17.72
CA ALA A 98 -0.53 23.31 19.11
C ALA A 98 -0.83 24.80 19.17
N ASN A 99 -0.25 25.60 18.27
CA ASN A 99 -0.49 27.04 18.17
C ASN A 99 -1.95 27.34 17.77
N ALA A 100 -2.52 26.61 16.81
CA ALA A 100 -3.92 26.81 16.39
C ALA A 100 -4.90 26.49 17.54
N VAL A 101 -4.69 25.38 18.25
CA VAL A 101 -5.51 24.99 19.39
C VAL A 101 -5.35 25.98 20.56
N ALA A 102 -4.12 26.32 20.96
CA ALA A 102 -3.83 27.24 22.05
C ALA A 102 -4.40 28.64 21.79
N ALA A 103 -4.26 29.14 20.58
CA ALA A 103 -4.75 30.44 20.20
C ALA A 103 -6.29 30.56 20.27
N ALA A 104 -7.00 29.53 19.83
CA ALA A 104 -8.46 29.50 19.87
C ALA A 104 -9.00 29.36 21.30
N THR A 105 -8.35 28.52 22.11
CA THR A 105 -8.77 28.24 23.50
C THR A 105 -8.44 29.39 24.45
N ALA A 106 -7.24 29.99 24.31
CA ALA A 106 -6.81 31.09 25.17
C ALA A 106 -7.67 32.35 25.01
N THR A 107 -8.14 32.63 23.80
CA THR A 107 -9.03 33.78 23.57
C THR A 107 -10.43 33.60 24.14
N ALA A 108 -10.95 32.38 24.17
CA ALA A 108 -12.23 32.11 24.82
C ALA A 108 -12.11 32.11 26.36
N ALA A 109 -10.99 31.62 26.92
CA ALA A 109 -10.75 31.56 28.35
C ALA A 109 -10.30 32.89 28.97
N ALA A 110 -9.57 33.75 28.22
CA ALA A 110 -9.13 35.08 28.68
C ALA A 110 -10.29 36.08 28.90
N ALA A 111 -11.47 35.71 28.48
CA ALA A 111 -12.69 36.51 28.62
C ALA A 111 -13.38 36.31 30.00
N THR A 112 -12.70 35.75 31.01
CA THR A 112 -13.23 35.64 32.39
C THR A 112 -13.61 37.02 32.93
N GLY A 113 -14.92 37.28 33.09
CA GLY A 113 -15.47 38.59 33.50
C GLY A 113 -16.18 39.36 32.38
N SER A 114 -16.13 38.92 31.13
CA SER A 114 -16.84 39.49 29.98
C SER A 114 -18.17 38.76 29.69
N SER A 115 -19.02 39.38 28.85
CA SER A 115 -20.26 38.72 28.40
C SER A 115 -19.93 37.50 27.49
N ALA A 116 -20.88 36.58 27.37
CA ALA A 116 -20.76 35.43 26.44
C ALA A 116 -20.50 35.88 25.01
N GLN A 117 -21.13 37.02 24.59
CA GLN A 117 -20.92 37.59 23.25
C GLN A 117 -19.50 38.15 23.05
N ALA A 118 -18.89 38.73 24.09
CA ALA A 118 -17.51 39.23 24.04
C ALA A 118 -16.51 38.08 23.91
N ALA A 119 -16.74 36.96 24.61
CA ALA A 119 -15.93 35.77 24.47
C ALA A 119 -15.99 35.15 23.06
N ALA A 120 -17.19 35.09 22.50
CA ALA A 120 -17.37 34.60 21.12
C ALA A 120 -16.71 35.52 20.07
N ALA A 121 -16.87 36.86 20.26
CA ALA A 121 -16.25 37.85 19.36
C ALA A 121 -14.70 37.77 19.40
N ALA A 122 -14.13 37.50 20.58
CA ALA A 122 -12.68 37.31 20.71
C ALA A 122 -12.17 36.07 19.96
N ALA A 123 -12.92 34.95 20.02
CA ALA A 123 -12.59 33.74 19.25
C ALA A 123 -12.67 34.00 17.72
N ALA A 124 -13.72 34.70 17.27
CA ALA A 124 -13.87 35.08 15.86
C ALA A 124 -12.77 36.02 15.36
N ALA A 125 -12.39 37.02 16.17
CA ALA A 125 -11.30 37.92 15.84
C ALA A 125 -9.95 37.19 15.70
N LYS A 126 -9.73 36.18 16.55
CA LYS A 126 -8.53 35.34 16.46
C LYS A 126 -8.54 34.44 15.25
N ALA A 127 -9.67 33.81 14.90
CA ALA A 127 -9.81 33.03 13.67
C ALA A 127 -9.54 33.88 12.41
N ALA A 128 -9.93 35.15 12.42
CA ALA A 128 -9.67 36.08 11.33
C ALA A 128 -8.19 36.45 11.13
N THR A 129 -7.32 36.16 12.09
CA THR A 129 -5.87 36.41 11.94
C THR A 129 -5.17 35.40 11.04
N TYR A 130 -5.79 34.25 10.75
CA TYR A 130 -5.28 33.25 9.82
C TYR A 130 -5.80 33.53 8.41
N SER A 131 -4.92 33.49 7.41
CA SER A 131 -5.28 33.85 6.03
C SER A 131 -5.94 32.70 5.26
N SER A 132 -5.48 31.46 5.46
CA SER A 132 -5.98 30.26 4.79
C SER A 132 -5.34 29.01 5.42
N GLY A 133 -5.78 27.82 5.01
CA GLY A 133 -5.17 26.55 5.40
C GLY A 133 -5.88 25.85 6.57
N PRO A 134 -5.29 24.73 7.05
CA PRO A 134 -5.88 23.92 8.11
C PRO A 134 -6.00 24.67 9.45
N GLU A 135 -5.04 25.54 9.77
CA GLU A 135 -5.08 26.38 10.97
C GLU A 135 -6.30 27.32 10.95
N LYS A 136 -6.59 27.96 9.81
CA LYS A 136 -7.78 28.79 9.66
C LYS A 136 -9.05 27.97 9.81
N ALA A 137 -9.12 26.82 9.14
CA ALA A 137 -10.30 25.95 9.21
C ALA A 137 -10.56 25.48 10.67
N ALA A 138 -9.53 25.13 11.42
CA ALA A 138 -9.62 24.75 12.82
C ALA A 138 -10.09 25.92 13.71
N ALA A 139 -9.51 27.10 13.51
CA ALA A 139 -9.89 28.30 14.24
C ALA A 139 -11.34 28.75 13.94
N ASP A 140 -11.80 28.63 12.68
CA ASP A 140 -13.17 28.94 12.26
C ASP A 140 -14.19 28.00 12.95
N VAL A 141 -13.90 26.71 13.08
CA VAL A 141 -14.76 25.74 13.78
C VAL A 141 -14.91 26.11 15.26
N VAL A 142 -13.81 26.48 15.92
CA VAL A 142 -13.83 26.93 17.31
C VAL A 142 -14.62 28.22 17.47
N ALA A 143 -14.43 29.19 16.57
CA ALA A 143 -15.15 30.45 16.57
C ALA A 143 -16.65 30.24 16.35
N ALA A 144 -17.05 29.36 15.45
CA ALA A 144 -18.45 29.01 15.20
C ALA A 144 -19.12 28.34 16.41
N ALA A 145 -18.41 27.43 17.10
CA ALA A 145 -18.93 26.80 18.31
C ALA A 145 -19.06 27.79 19.47
N ALA A 146 -18.09 28.68 19.65
CA ALA A 146 -18.14 29.76 20.62
C ALA A 146 -19.35 30.71 20.34
N GLN A 147 -19.56 31.05 19.07
CA GLN A 147 -20.70 31.90 18.65
C GLN A 147 -22.04 31.21 18.94
N ALA A 148 -22.17 29.91 18.58
CA ALA A 148 -23.39 29.15 18.85
C ALA A 148 -23.68 29.06 20.36
N ALA A 149 -22.67 28.80 21.19
CA ALA A 149 -22.83 28.77 22.64
C ALA A 149 -23.21 30.12 23.24
N SER A 150 -22.75 31.24 22.67
CA SER A 150 -23.04 32.59 23.16
C SER A 150 -24.51 33.02 22.97
N THR A 151 -25.25 32.36 22.07
CA THR A 151 -26.65 32.63 21.80
C THR A 151 -27.62 31.75 22.58
N ALA A 152 -27.10 30.76 23.34
CA ALA A 152 -27.91 29.88 24.15
C ALA A 152 -28.52 30.61 25.36
N SER A 153 -29.69 30.17 25.81
CA SER A 153 -30.34 30.74 27.01
C SER A 153 -29.49 30.46 28.24
N GLY A 154 -29.17 31.51 29.02
CA GLY A 154 -28.30 31.40 30.19
C GLY A 154 -26.79 31.30 29.85
N ALA A 155 -26.37 31.65 28.66
CA ALA A 155 -24.97 31.62 28.27
C ALA A 155 -24.09 32.53 29.13
N THR A 156 -22.95 32.01 29.54
CA THR A 156 -21.90 32.71 30.29
C THR A 156 -20.59 32.62 29.51
N ALA A 157 -19.62 33.49 29.85
CA ALA A 157 -18.29 33.39 29.24
C ALA A 157 -17.63 32.00 29.49
N ALA A 158 -17.90 31.39 30.65
CA ALA A 158 -17.42 30.03 30.96
C ALA A 158 -17.99 28.97 30.01
N THR A 159 -19.33 28.97 29.82
CA THR A 159 -19.97 28.00 28.91
C THR A 159 -19.51 28.18 27.43
N VAL A 160 -19.19 29.40 27.01
CA VAL A 160 -18.61 29.68 25.71
C VAL A 160 -17.16 29.18 25.64
N GLY A 161 -16.39 29.36 26.69
CA GLY A 161 -15.03 28.81 26.81
C GLY A 161 -14.99 27.28 26.76
N ASP A 162 -15.92 26.61 27.47
CA ASP A 162 -16.03 25.14 27.43
C ASP A 162 -16.43 24.64 26.02
N ALA A 163 -17.37 25.29 25.36
CA ALA A 163 -17.77 24.95 23.99
C ALA A 163 -16.63 25.17 22.98
N ALA A 164 -15.88 26.25 23.13
CA ALA A 164 -14.70 26.51 22.31
C ALA A 164 -13.60 25.44 22.52
N THR A 165 -13.38 25.03 23.76
CA THR A 165 -12.42 23.98 24.13
C THR A 165 -12.82 22.61 23.54
N ALA A 166 -14.10 22.26 23.65
CA ALA A 166 -14.63 21.02 23.06
C ALA A 166 -14.53 21.03 21.53
N ALA A 167 -14.84 22.16 20.89
CA ALA A 167 -14.72 22.31 19.46
C ALA A 167 -13.27 22.29 18.98
N ALA A 168 -12.34 22.90 19.73
CA ALA A 168 -10.91 22.85 19.41
C ALA A 168 -10.38 21.41 19.38
N ALA A 169 -10.82 20.58 20.33
CA ALA A 169 -10.44 19.16 20.36
C ALA A 169 -10.88 18.39 19.11
N THR A 170 -12.04 18.73 18.55
CA THR A 170 -12.59 18.07 17.34
C THR A 170 -12.12 18.71 16.04
N ALA A 171 -11.79 20.01 16.06
CA ALA A 171 -11.38 20.78 14.89
C ALA A 171 -9.92 20.50 14.47
N THR A 172 -9.12 19.99 15.38
CA THR A 172 -7.68 19.74 15.19
C THR A 172 -7.30 18.31 15.58
N PRO A 173 -7.84 17.29 14.87
CA PRO A 173 -7.57 15.89 15.21
C PRO A 173 -6.07 15.59 15.11
N LEU A 174 -5.60 14.68 15.94
CA LEU A 174 -4.25 14.13 15.86
C LEU A 174 -4.07 13.28 14.61
N ASP A 175 -2.81 13.04 14.24
CA ASP A 175 -2.50 12.02 13.23
C ASP A 175 -2.66 10.61 13.81
N ALA A 176 -2.21 10.39 15.06
CA ALA A 176 -2.39 9.15 15.79
C ALA A 176 -3.17 9.38 17.08
N ALA A 177 -4.15 8.52 17.37
CA ALA A 177 -4.99 8.66 18.56
C ALA A 177 -4.17 8.53 19.85
N GLN A 178 -4.56 9.31 20.87
CA GLN A 178 -3.97 9.28 22.20
C GLN A 178 -4.99 8.81 23.24
N LEU A 179 -4.56 7.87 24.07
CA LEU A 179 -5.33 7.32 25.15
C LEU A 179 -4.66 7.67 26.48
N ALA A 180 -5.29 8.54 27.27
CA ALA A 180 -4.77 8.97 28.57
C ALA A 180 -5.30 8.09 29.70
N MET A 181 -4.40 7.65 30.57
CA MET A 181 -4.69 6.78 31.72
C MET A 181 -3.91 7.32 32.91
N SER A 182 -4.51 8.19 33.72
CA SER A 182 -3.86 8.89 34.84
C SER A 182 -2.42 9.35 34.54
N THR A 183 -1.40 8.56 34.85
CA THR A 183 0.02 8.89 34.61
C THR A 183 0.59 8.33 33.31
N LEU A 184 -0.12 7.42 32.59
CA LEU A 184 0.33 6.78 31.36
C LEU A 184 -0.46 7.30 30.15
N THR A 185 0.24 7.81 29.16
CA THR A 185 -0.35 8.15 27.86
C THR A 185 0.11 7.14 26.81
N LEU A 186 -0.85 6.52 26.14
CA LEU A 186 -0.63 5.62 25.01
C LEU A 186 -0.95 6.34 23.71
N ASN A 187 -0.08 6.20 22.72
CA ASN A 187 -0.34 6.63 21.34
C ASN A 187 -0.70 5.41 20.51
N ALA A 188 -1.69 5.53 19.62
CA ALA A 188 -1.89 4.53 18.58
C ALA A 188 -0.58 4.34 17.80
N LYS A 189 -0.21 3.08 17.51
CA LYS A 189 1.08 2.75 16.88
C LYS A 189 1.25 3.37 15.50
N TYR A 190 0.15 3.54 14.79
CA TYR A 190 0.11 4.10 13.45
C TYR A 190 -0.95 5.20 13.34
N PRO A 191 -0.78 6.19 12.47
CA PRO A 191 -1.75 7.24 12.28
C PRO A 191 -3.07 6.71 11.68
N GLY A 192 -4.15 7.46 11.88
CA GLY A 192 -5.49 7.18 11.38
C GLY A 192 -6.55 7.11 12.45
N ALA A 193 -7.81 7.34 12.06
CA ALA A 193 -8.98 7.33 12.95
C ALA A 193 -9.27 5.95 13.58
N TRP A 194 -8.68 4.89 13.07
CA TRP A 194 -8.82 3.53 13.64
C TRP A 194 -8.44 3.48 15.12
N GLY A 195 -7.46 4.30 15.52
CA GLY A 195 -6.99 4.38 16.89
C GLY A 195 -8.02 4.94 17.87
N ASN A 196 -9.05 5.62 17.39
CA ASN A 196 -10.12 6.18 18.24
C ASN A 196 -10.95 5.08 18.93
N SER A 197 -10.93 3.86 18.39
CA SER A 197 -11.58 2.69 18.97
C SER A 197 -10.77 1.99 20.05
N LEU A 198 -9.55 2.42 20.32
CA LEU A 198 -8.69 1.79 21.32
C LEU A 198 -9.29 1.90 22.72
N ARG A 199 -9.10 0.83 23.50
CA ARG A 199 -9.47 0.70 24.91
C ARG A 199 -8.27 0.17 25.66
N ALA A 200 -8.09 0.63 26.90
CA ALA A 200 -7.02 0.12 27.74
C ALA A 200 -7.52 -0.11 29.19
N ARG A 201 -6.94 -1.11 29.83
CA ARG A 201 -7.17 -1.45 31.23
C ARG A 201 -5.86 -1.65 31.94
N VAL A 202 -5.81 -1.21 33.20
CA VAL A 202 -4.73 -1.46 34.13
C VAL A 202 -5.22 -2.41 35.20
N GLU A 203 -4.50 -3.50 35.40
CA GLU A 203 -4.74 -4.44 36.51
C GLU A 203 -3.50 -4.47 37.39
N TYR A 204 -3.70 -4.46 38.73
CA TYR A 204 -2.60 -4.48 39.66
C TYR A 204 -2.08 -5.89 39.87
N VAL A 205 -0.77 -6.00 40.05
CA VAL A 205 -0.08 -7.26 40.30
C VAL A 205 0.08 -7.48 41.79
N THR A 206 -0.36 -8.65 42.26
CA THR A 206 -0.22 -9.07 43.65
C THR A 206 0.69 -10.30 43.72
N VAL A 207 1.73 -10.23 44.56
CA VAL A 207 2.64 -11.35 44.83
C VAL A 207 2.56 -11.70 46.28
N ASN A 208 2.21 -12.95 46.60
CA ASN A 208 2.00 -13.42 47.97
C ASN A 208 1.04 -12.54 48.80
N GLY A 209 -0.02 -12.02 48.18
CA GLY A 209 -0.99 -11.15 48.81
C GLY A 209 -0.55 -9.69 48.97
N VAL A 210 0.65 -9.32 48.50
CA VAL A 210 1.15 -7.94 48.57
C VAL A 210 1.12 -7.33 47.14
N GLU A 211 0.44 -6.19 47.06
CA GLU A 211 0.38 -5.44 45.80
C GLU A 211 1.74 -4.80 45.49
N GLN A 212 2.15 -4.91 44.21
CA GLN A 212 3.44 -4.39 43.74
C GLN A 212 3.27 -2.93 43.32
N PRO A 213 3.99 -1.96 43.95
CA PRO A 213 3.75 -0.52 43.74
C PRO A 213 4.16 -0.01 42.34
N ASP A 214 5.15 -0.66 41.71
CA ASP A 214 5.77 -0.17 40.47
C ASP A 214 5.46 -1.05 39.25
N VAL A 215 4.69 -2.12 39.44
CA VAL A 215 4.40 -3.14 38.42
C VAL A 215 2.90 -3.28 38.21
N PHE A 216 2.49 -3.42 36.97
CA PHE A 216 1.09 -3.60 36.60
C PHE A 216 0.95 -4.45 35.32
N ASN A 217 -0.26 -4.93 35.08
CA ASN A 217 -0.64 -5.54 33.81
C ASN A 217 -1.40 -4.50 32.98
N LEU A 218 -1.04 -4.39 31.71
CA LEU A 218 -1.71 -3.53 30.75
C LEU A 218 -2.40 -4.39 29.70
N LEU A 219 -3.69 -4.17 29.52
CA LEU A 219 -4.48 -4.77 28.46
C LEU A 219 -4.91 -3.68 27.50
N VAL A 220 -4.70 -3.90 26.21
CA VAL A 220 -5.11 -2.96 25.14
C VAL A 220 -5.98 -3.71 24.14
N ARG A 221 -7.15 -3.13 23.83
CA ARG A 221 -8.12 -3.69 22.88
C ARG A 221 -8.35 -2.71 21.74
N ASP A 222 -8.36 -3.22 20.52
CA ASP A 222 -8.97 -2.55 19.39
C ASP A 222 -10.49 -2.81 19.42
N GLY A 223 -11.28 -1.79 19.67
CA GLY A 223 -12.74 -1.89 19.77
C GLY A 223 -13.41 -2.27 18.45
N THR A 224 -12.77 -2.01 17.31
CA THR A 224 -13.29 -2.35 15.98
C THR A 224 -13.12 -3.83 15.65
N THR A 225 -11.93 -4.38 15.91
CA THR A 225 -11.60 -5.79 15.56
C THR A 225 -11.79 -6.75 16.72
N GLY A 226 -11.92 -6.24 17.95
CA GLY A 226 -11.95 -7.04 19.17
C GLY A 226 -10.57 -7.63 19.55
N LYS A 227 -9.50 -7.35 18.81
CA LYS A 227 -8.16 -7.84 19.13
C LYS A 227 -7.70 -7.28 20.47
N VAL A 228 -7.21 -8.16 21.36
CA VAL A 228 -6.67 -7.79 22.68
C VAL A 228 -5.19 -8.14 22.74
N GLU A 229 -4.39 -7.20 23.19
CA GLU A 229 -2.99 -7.41 23.56
C GLU A 229 -2.86 -7.30 25.08
N THR A 230 -2.12 -8.23 25.69
CA THR A 230 -1.94 -8.29 27.15
C THR A 230 -0.44 -8.26 27.47
N PHE A 231 -0.05 -7.27 28.25
CA PHE A 231 1.32 -7.06 28.71
C PHE A 231 1.38 -7.25 30.22
N LEU A 232 1.87 -8.41 30.65
CA LEU A 232 1.94 -8.77 32.06
C LEU A 232 3.21 -8.23 32.70
N ASN A 233 3.11 -7.81 33.97
CA ASN A 233 4.24 -7.38 34.79
C ASN A 233 5.10 -6.31 34.11
N VAL A 234 4.49 -5.29 33.52
CA VAL A 234 5.23 -4.13 33.01
C VAL A 234 5.49 -3.14 34.15
N SER A 235 6.63 -2.46 34.07
CA SER A 235 7.16 -1.63 35.15
C SER A 235 7.27 -0.15 34.76
N VAL A 236 7.15 0.71 35.76
CA VAL A 236 7.42 2.16 35.64
C VAL A 236 8.85 2.52 36.04
N LEU A 237 9.64 1.58 36.57
CA LEU A 237 10.99 1.84 37.03
C LEU A 237 11.98 1.99 35.87
N PRO A 238 12.79 3.06 35.82
CA PRO A 238 13.74 3.29 34.73
C PRO A 238 14.81 2.20 34.58
N SER A 239 15.14 1.49 35.64
CA SER A 239 16.15 0.42 35.67
C SER A 239 15.59 -0.95 35.32
N ASP A 240 14.27 -1.10 35.19
CA ASP A 240 13.66 -2.41 34.92
C ASP A 240 13.72 -2.73 33.42
N VAL A 241 14.09 -3.97 33.08
CA VAL A 241 14.10 -4.47 31.70
C VAL A 241 12.70 -4.58 31.09
N ARG A 242 11.67 -4.67 31.94
CA ARG A 242 10.26 -4.70 31.54
C ARG A 242 9.56 -3.34 31.62
N ARG A 243 10.30 -2.26 31.46
CA ARG A 243 9.71 -0.92 31.33
C ARG A 243 8.59 -0.92 30.30
N VAL A 244 7.47 -0.30 30.64
CA VAL A 244 6.27 -0.30 29.79
C VAL A 244 6.52 0.29 28.41
N ASP A 245 7.31 1.35 28.29
CA ASP A 245 7.67 1.99 27.02
C ASP A 245 8.48 1.05 26.11
N VAL A 246 9.44 0.31 26.66
CA VAL A 246 10.28 -0.65 25.91
C VAL A 246 9.46 -1.88 25.48
N VAL A 247 8.66 -2.42 26.40
CA VAL A 247 7.81 -3.59 26.12
C VAL A 247 6.78 -3.27 25.03
N LEU A 248 6.14 -2.10 25.08
CA LEU A 248 5.17 -1.69 24.06
C LEU A 248 5.84 -1.40 22.72
N ALA A 249 7.00 -0.74 22.69
CA ALA A 249 7.71 -0.44 21.46
C ALA A 249 8.05 -1.70 20.66
N GLY A 250 8.50 -2.76 21.35
CA GLY A 250 8.90 -4.02 20.72
C GLY A 250 7.76 -5.03 20.53
N GLY A 251 6.75 -5.04 21.41
CA GLY A 251 5.76 -6.11 21.47
C GLY A 251 4.34 -5.75 21.07
N SER A 252 3.96 -4.45 21.03
CA SER A 252 2.61 -4.04 20.68
C SER A 252 2.46 -3.78 19.19
N GLY A 253 1.38 -4.26 18.61
CA GLY A 253 0.89 -3.90 17.27
C GLY A 253 -0.16 -2.78 17.30
N LEU A 254 -0.65 -2.39 18.49
CA LEU A 254 -1.74 -1.43 18.64
C LEU A 254 -1.27 -0.06 19.17
N VAL A 255 -0.36 -0.05 20.14
CA VAL A 255 0.02 1.18 20.85
C VAL A 255 1.52 1.28 21.10
N THR A 256 1.97 2.50 21.37
CA THR A 256 3.26 2.83 22.00
C THR A 256 3.01 3.71 23.22
N ALA A 257 3.91 3.72 24.19
CA ALA A 257 3.84 4.68 25.28
C ALA A 257 4.43 6.03 24.81
N ALA A 258 3.81 7.14 25.18
CA ALA A 258 4.34 8.48 24.92
C ALA A 258 5.64 8.77 25.69
N GLY A 259 5.90 7.98 26.74
CA GLY A 259 7.10 8.02 27.57
C GLY A 259 6.92 7.07 28.76
N LEU A 260 7.98 6.95 29.58
CA LEU A 260 7.89 6.20 30.83
C LEU A 260 7.09 7.04 31.84
N PRO A 261 5.98 6.50 32.41
CA PRO A 261 5.20 7.23 33.40
C PRO A 261 5.99 7.41 34.71
N ALA A 262 5.78 8.54 35.40
CA ALA A 262 6.47 8.86 36.65
C ALA A 262 6.05 7.99 37.84
N SER A 263 4.86 7.40 37.75
CA SER A 263 4.29 6.48 38.76
C SER A 263 3.37 5.47 38.08
N ARG A 264 3.08 4.38 38.74
CA ARG A 264 2.12 3.37 38.28
C ARG A 264 0.77 4.05 37.97
N PRO A 265 0.15 3.81 36.79
CA PRO A 265 -1.18 4.32 36.50
C PRO A 265 -2.23 3.69 37.41
N ASP A 266 -3.34 4.39 37.60
CA ASP A 266 -4.43 3.92 38.45
C ASP A 266 -5.05 2.62 37.94
N LYS A 267 -5.44 1.73 38.86
CA LYS A 267 -6.17 0.50 38.53
C LYS A 267 -7.50 0.85 37.88
N SER A 268 -7.78 0.22 36.73
CA SER A 268 -9.11 0.31 36.12
C SER A 268 -10.18 -0.28 37.06
N PRO A 269 -11.39 0.27 37.12
CA PRO A 269 -12.50 -0.30 37.90
C PRO A 269 -12.74 -1.75 37.51
N ASP A 270 -13.10 -2.58 38.47
CA ASP A 270 -13.50 -3.96 38.22
C ASP A 270 -14.87 -3.97 37.52
N PRO A 271 -15.06 -4.80 36.47
CA PRO A 271 -16.32 -4.85 35.78
C PRO A 271 -17.41 -5.46 36.64
N ASP A 272 -18.56 -4.80 36.72
CA ASP A 272 -19.78 -5.43 37.26
C ASP A 272 -20.38 -6.34 36.16
N THR A 273 -20.07 -7.63 36.23
CA THR A 273 -20.50 -8.62 35.25
C THR A 273 -22.02 -8.79 35.17
N ALA A 274 -22.76 -8.45 36.21
CA ALA A 274 -24.22 -8.52 36.21
C ALA A 274 -24.85 -7.39 35.38
N ARG A 275 -24.26 -6.18 35.45
CA ARG A 275 -24.78 -4.99 34.76
C ARG A 275 -24.12 -4.75 33.40
N HIS A 276 -22.87 -5.17 33.18
CA HIS A 276 -22.17 -5.11 31.91
C HIS A 276 -22.31 -6.40 31.08
N GLN A 277 -23.21 -7.30 31.45
CA GLN A 277 -23.58 -8.52 30.71
C GLN A 277 -22.37 -9.32 30.21
N PHE A 278 -21.49 -9.72 31.12
CA PHE A 278 -20.27 -10.49 30.81
C PHE A 278 -19.16 -9.75 30.06
N ASP A 279 -19.36 -8.48 29.73
CA ASP A 279 -18.29 -7.66 29.12
C ASP A 279 -17.34 -7.16 30.21
N LYS A 280 -16.20 -7.86 30.35
CA LYS A 280 -15.15 -7.44 31.28
C LYS A 280 -14.58 -6.04 30.95
N TRP A 281 -14.86 -5.56 29.74
CA TRP A 281 -14.34 -4.28 29.30
C TRP A 281 -15.18 -3.10 29.77
N GLY A 282 -16.51 -3.24 29.91
CA GLY A 282 -17.37 -2.20 30.40
C GLY A 282 -17.09 -0.83 29.75
N ASP A 283 -17.18 -0.74 28.44
CA ASP A 283 -16.74 0.43 27.66
C ASP A 283 -17.52 1.72 28.01
N ASN A 284 -18.77 1.57 28.48
CA ASN A 284 -19.63 2.69 28.77
C ASN A 284 -20.01 2.71 30.27
N ALA A 285 -20.12 3.91 30.83
CA ALA A 285 -20.74 4.10 32.12
C ALA A 285 -22.22 3.68 32.04
N VAL A 286 -22.71 3.02 33.11
CA VAL A 286 -24.13 2.71 33.27
C VAL A 286 -24.75 3.78 34.14
N ALA A 287 -25.80 4.44 33.66
CA ALA A 287 -26.49 5.48 34.38
C ALA A 287 -27.18 4.92 35.64
N GLU A 288 -27.38 5.77 36.64
CA GLU A 288 -28.22 5.48 37.80
C GLU A 288 -29.66 5.16 37.35
N VAL A 289 -30.25 4.11 37.93
CA VAL A 289 -31.68 3.86 37.79
C VAL A 289 -32.32 4.37 39.10
N PRO A 290 -33.16 5.41 39.03
CA PRO A 290 -33.83 5.94 40.22
C PRO A 290 -34.69 4.88 40.92
N ALA A 291 -34.87 5.02 42.22
CA ALA A 291 -35.80 4.17 42.95
C ALA A 291 -37.22 4.32 42.40
N ASP A 292 -37.92 3.21 42.22
CA ASP A 292 -39.32 3.20 41.85
C ASP A 292 -40.17 2.91 43.10
N ASN A 293 -40.70 3.96 43.69
CA ASN A 293 -41.57 3.90 44.86
C ASN A 293 -43.02 3.57 44.52
N THR A 294 -43.34 3.39 43.23
CA THR A 294 -44.69 3.04 42.77
C THR A 294 -44.92 1.52 42.79
N THR A 295 -43.85 0.72 42.81
CA THR A 295 -43.91 -0.73 42.94
C THR A 295 -44.11 -1.18 44.39
N VAL A 296 -44.71 -2.37 44.59
CA VAL A 296 -44.91 -2.96 45.92
C VAL A 296 -44.28 -4.35 45.95
N PRO A 297 -43.17 -4.57 46.68
CA PRO A 297 -42.39 -3.57 47.44
C PRO A 297 -41.67 -2.56 46.51
N PRO A 298 -41.31 -1.37 47.03
CA PRO A 298 -40.56 -0.37 46.29
C PRO A 298 -39.27 -0.95 45.76
N THR A 299 -38.96 -0.65 44.49
CA THR A 299 -37.68 -1.05 43.88
C THR A 299 -36.61 -0.03 44.28
N PRO A 300 -35.50 -0.43 44.91
CA PRO A 300 -34.46 0.49 45.34
C PRO A 300 -33.71 1.08 44.15
N ALA A 301 -33.14 2.27 44.31
CA ALA A 301 -32.26 2.87 43.33
C ALA A 301 -31.04 1.95 43.05
N ILE A 302 -30.65 1.85 41.79
CA ILE A 302 -29.44 1.15 41.39
C ILE A 302 -28.38 2.22 41.09
N PRO A 303 -27.25 2.29 41.82
CA PRO A 303 -26.24 3.32 41.62
C PRO A 303 -25.65 3.30 40.20
N ALA A 304 -25.19 4.45 39.71
CA ALA A 304 -24.41 4.54 38.50
C ALA A 304 -23.10 3.71 38.60
N LEU A 305 -22.68 3.14 37.51
CA LEU A 305 -21.37 2.49 37.39
C LEU A 305 -20.49 3.27 36.41
N PRO A 306 -19.25 3.57 36.77
CA PRO A 306 -18.30 4.17 35.82
C PRO A 306 -17.91 3.17 34.72
N ALA A 307 -17.41 3.67 33.60
CA ALA A 307 -16.73 2.83 32.62
C ALA A 307 -15.50 2.16 33.24
N THR A 308 -15.25 0.92 32.88
CA THR A 308 -14.15 0.12 33.46
C THR A 308 -12.85 0.25 32.67
N ASN A 309 -12.90 0.86 31.49
CA ASN A 309 -11.75 1.08 30.63
C ASN A 309 -11.48 2.55 30.39
N ALA A 310 -10.22 2.89 30.13
CA ALA A 310 -9.90 4.15 29.49
C ALA A 310 -10.29 4.13 28.01
N VAL A 311 -10.87 5.22 27.54
CA VAL A 311 -11.26 5.45 26.15
C VAL A 311 -10.51 6.65 25.59
N VAL A 312 -10.37 6.71 24.26
CA VAL A 312 -9.81 7.90 23.63
C VAL A 312 -10.77 9.07 23.84
N ALA A 313 -10.31 10.07 24.59
CA ALA A 313 -11.07 11.30 24.81
C ALA A 313 -11.10 12.16 23.51
N PRO A 314 -12.07 13.09 23.36
CA PRO A 314 -12.14 13.95 22.17
C PRO A 314 -10.83 14.66 21.80
N ALA A 315 -10.09 15.16 22.80
CA ALA A 315 -8.78 15.80 22.60
C ALA A 315 -7.68 14.86 22.07
N GLY A 316 -7.84 13.56 22.27
CA GLY A 316 -6.93 12.51 21.81
C GLY A 316 -7.34 11.84 20.50
N MET A 317 -8.48 12.22 19.90
CA MET A 317 -8.94 11.60 18.65
C MET A 317 -8.04 11.97 17.48
N ALA A 318 -7.86 10.99 16.59
CA ALA A 318 -7.14 11.12 15.34
C ALA A 318 -8.08 11.17 14.15
N SER A 319 -7.57 11.69 13.04
CA SER A 319 -8.19 11.58 11.71
C SER A 319 -7.41 10.63 10.82
N ASP A 320 -7.98 10.31 9.65
CA ASP A 320 -7.30 9.54 8.62
C ASP A 320 -6.33 10.37 7.76
N GLY A 321 -6.01 11.58 8.18
CA GLY A 321 -5.17 12.53 7.46
C GLY A 321 -5.86 13.19 6.28
N GLY A 322 -5.16 14.11 5.63
CA GLY A 322 -5.61 14.79 4.42
C GLY A 322 -5.62 13.87 3.19
N ALA A 323 -6.15 14.39 2.09
CA ALA A 323 -6.00 13.75 0.78
C ALA A 323 -4.51 13.71 0.40
N LEU A 324 -4.06 12.60 -0.20
CA LEU A 324 -2.70 12.53 -0.73
C LEU A 324 -2.50 13.56 -1.83
N ALA A 325 -1.32 14.12 -1.88
CA ALA A 325 -0.82 14.96 -2.94
C ALA A 325 0.39 14.28 -3.63
N THR A 326 0.76 14.75 -4.80
CA THR A 326 1.92 14.23 -5.55
C THR A 326 3.20 14.27 -4.71
N ASN A 327 3.38 15.33 -3.90
CA ASN A 327 4.52 15.46 -3.00
C ASN A 327 4.60 14.38 -1.91
N ASP A 328 3.52 13.67 -1.59
CA ASP A 328 3.57 12.53 -0.67
C ASP A 328 4.30 11.34 -1.28
N PHE A 329 4.33 11.25 -2.62
CA PHE A 329 5.00 10.21 -3.38
C PHE A 329 6.45 10.57 -3.74
N ASN A 330 6.68 11.71 -4.39
CA ASN A 330 7.96 12.11 -4.99
C ASN A 330 8.46 13.50 -4.58
N GLY A 331 7.87 14.10 -3.55
CA GLY A 331 8.26 15.44 -3.07
C GLY A 331 9.71 15.53 -2.59
N PRO A 332 10.20 16.76 -2.33
CA PRO A 332 11.56 16.99 -1.87
C PRO A 332 11.96 16.14 -0.67
N GLY A 333 13.12 15.52 -0.71
CA GLY A 333 13.66 14.67 0.37
C GLY A 333 13.08 13.25 0.43
N LYS A 334 12.05 12.90 -0.37
CA LYS A 334 11.46 11.56 -0.36
C LYS A 334 12.45 10.48 -0.82
N GLN A 335 13.27 10.78 -1.83
CA GLN A 335 14.26 9.84 -2.35
C GLN A 335 15.35 9.56 -1.33
N ASP A 336 15.95 10.59 -0.74
CA ASP A 336 17.02 10.45 0.26
C ASP A 336 16.49 9.81 1.55
N GLY A 337 15.27 10.16 1.96
CA GLY A 337 14.58 9.60 3.12
C GLY A 337 14.02 8.21 2.90
N LYS A 338 14.06 7.69 1.66
CA LYS A 338 13.45 6.40 1.28
C LYS A 338 11.98 6.32 1.72
N THR A 339 11.21 7.36 1.45
CA THR A 339 9.78 7.48 1.77
C THR A 339 8.96 7.71 0.50
N GLY A 340 7.64 7.69 0.58
CA GLY A 340 6.78 7.81 -0.59
C GLY A 340 6.97 6.67 -1.59
N LEU A 341 7.15 7.01 -2.86
CA LEU A 341 7.48 6.08 -3.94
C LEU A 341 8.79 5.32 -3.64
N TYR A 342 9.78 6.01 -3.06
CA TYR A 342 11.11 5.49 -2.81
C TYR A 342 11.20 4.62 -1.53
N ALA A 343 10.13 4.48 -0.77
CA ALA A 343 10.05 3.50 0.32
C ALA A 343 10.34 2.07 -0.16
N LEU A 344 9.98 1.77 -1.42
CA LEU A 344 10.29 0.50 -2.08
C LEU A 344 11.80 0.22 -2.22
N ALA A 345 12.69 1.19 -1.95
CA ALA A 345 14.13 0.95 -1.88
C ALA A 345 14.52 -0.09 -0.81
N SER A 346 13.70 -0.22 0.23
CA SER A 346 13.87 -1.23 1.29
C SER A 346 13.30 -2.61 0.94
N ALA A 347 12.57 -2.72 -0.18
CA ALA A 347 12.09 -3.99 -0.70
C ALA A 347 13.17 -4.62 -1.60
N ASP A 348 13.40 -5.91 -1.43
CA ASP A 348 14.41 -6.63 -2.23
C ASP A 348 14.04 -6.65 -3.72
N LEU A 349 12.84 -7.12 -4.05
CA LEU A 349 12.36 -7.31 -5.42
C LEU A 349 10.88 -6.97 -5.53
N PHE A 350 10.53 -6.22 -6.56
CA PHE A 350 9.18 -6.14 -7.12
C PHE A 350 9.26 -6.05 -8.64
N ASN A 351 8.26 -6.55 -9.34
CA ASN A 351 8.24 -6.66 -10.80
C ASN A 351 7.19 -5.74 -11.42
N LEU A 352 6.11 -5.47 -10.68
CA LEU A 352 4.99 -4.64 -11.13
C LEU A 352 4.73 -3.56 -10.07
N LEU A 353 4.40 -2.36 -10.53
CA LEU A 353 4.01 -1.25 -9.67
C LEU A 353 2.59 -0.80 -10.03
N CYS A 354 1.72 -0.69 -9.03
CA CYS A 354 0.38 -0.14 -9.13
C CYS A 354 0.26 1.06 -8.18
N ILE A 355 -0.17 2.19 -8.70
CA ILE A 355 -0.52 3.38 -7.92
C ILE A 355 -1.98 3.69 -8.21
N PRO A 356 -2.93 3.13 -7.41
CA PRO A 356 -4.35 3.40 -7.60
C PRO A 356 -4.68 4.88 -7.38
N PRO A 357 -5.80 5.40 -7.90
CA PRO A 357 -6.22 6.78 -7.74
C PRO A 357 -6.17 7.30 -6.30
N TYR A 358 -5.68 8.53 -6.14
CA TYR A 358 -5.57 9.20 -4.86
C TYR A 358 -6.08 10.65 -4.86
N LEU A 359 -6.28 11.24 -6.06
CA LEU A 359 -6.90 12.56 -6.26
C LEU A 359 -8.41 12.39 -6.41
N ASN A 360 -9.19 13.32 -5.89
CA ASN A 360 -10.65 13.42 -6.06
C ASN A 360 -11.49 12.22 -5.54
N GLY A 361 -10.90 11.32 -4.76
CA GLY A 361 -11.61 10.20 -4.15
C GLY A 361 -11.39 8.85 -4.84
N PRO A 362 -11.91 7.75 -4.26
CA PRO A 362 -11.56 6.40 -4.73
C PRO A 362 -12.29 5.97 -6.00
N ASN A 363 -13.49 6.47 -6.27
CA ASN A 363 -14.28 6.06 -7.44
C ASN A 363 -14.06 6.98 -8.64
N ASP A 364 -14.10 8.28 -8.40
CA ASP A 364 -13.97 9.32 -9.44
C ASP A 364 -12.54 9.87 -9.52
N GLY A 365 -11.62 9.22 -8.79
CA GLY A 365 -10.27 9.69 -8.63
C GLY A 365 -9.33 9.34 -9.78
N ASP A 366 -8.24 10.06 -9.82
CA ASP A 366 -7.14 9.88 -10.74
C ASP A 366 -5.79 9.88 -9.99
N ILE A 367 -4.71 9.71 -10.73
CA ILE A 367 -3.35 10.02 -10.29
C ILE A 367 -2.89 11.31 -10.97
N ASP A 368 -1.82 11.90 -10.47
CA ASP A 368 -1.16 13.01 -11.18
C ASP A 368 -0.29 12.45 -12.31
N TYR A 369 -0.84 12.41 -13.50
CA TYR A 369 -0.14 11.86 -14.67
C TYR A 369 1.08 12.70 -15.06
N ALA A 370 1.05 14.01 -14.88
CA ALA A 370 2.16 14.89 -15.25
C ALA A 370 3.25 14.94 -14.17
N GLY A 371 2.86 14.99 -12.89
CA GLY A 371 3.79 15.19 -11.79
C GLY A 371 4.35 13.88 -11.19
N LEU A 372 3.62 12.74 -11.31
CA LEU A 372 4.04 11.48 -10.67
C LEU A 372 4.51 10.43 -11.66
N VAL A 373 3.84 10.27 -12.80
CA VAL A 373 4.10 9.14 -13.71
C VAL A 373 5.52 9.12 -14.26
N PRO A 374 6.14 10.25 -14.68
CA PRO A 374 7.53 10.25 -15.14
C PRO A 374 8.51 9.68 -14.11
N ASP A 375 8.38 10.09 -12.84
CA ASP A 375 9.24 9.62 -11.76
C ASP A 375 8.98 8.15 -11.41
N ALA A 376 7.72 7.73 -11.41
CA ALA A 376 7.35 6.33 -11.19
C ALA A 376 7.91 5.41 -12.28
N VAL A 377 7.91 5.84 -13.55
CA VAL A 377 8.49 5.13 -14.67
C VAL A 377 10.02 5.07 -14.55
N ALA A 378 10.68 6.18 -14.25
CA ALA A 378 12.13 6.22 -14.05
C ALA A 378 12.54 5.31 -12.89
N TYR A 379 11.76 5.29 -11.81
CA TYR A 379 11.99 4.40 -10.69
C TYR A 379 11.78 2.92 -11.08
N CYS A 380 10.72 2.60 -11.83
CA CYS A 380 10.50 1.24 -12.36
C CYS A 380 11.67 0.80 -13.26
N GLN A 381 12.18 1.69 -14.10
CA GLN A 381 13.36 1.41 -14.93
C GLN A 381 14.58 1.05 -14.07
N SER A 382 14.87 1.81 -13.03
CA SER A 382 16.00 1.56 -12.14
C SER A 382 15.86 0.24 -11.36
N ARG A 383 14.62 -0.21 -11.12
CA ARG A 383 14.28 -1.40 -10.34
C ARG A 383 13.90 -2.61 -11.23
N ARG A 384 14.05 -2.52 -12.56
CA ARG A 384 13.66 -3.55 -13.53
C ARG A 384 12.21 -4.02 -13.35
N ALA A 385 11.31 -3.06 -13.14
CA ALA A 385 9.87 -3.27 -12.94
C ALA A 385 9.05 -2.58 -14.03
N VAL A 386 7.75 -2.84 -14.07
CA VAL A 386 6.80 -2.22 -14.99
C VAL A 386 5.70 -1.54 -14.21
N LEU A 387 5.40 -0.28 -14.55
CA LEU A 387 4.27 0.48 -14.02
C LEU A 387 2.98 0.09 -14.77
N LEU A 388 1.95 -0.31 -14.04
CA LEU A 388 0.61 -0.54 -14.57
C LEU A 388 -0.23 0.70 -14.32
N LEU A 389 -0.59 1.37 -15.41
CA LEU A 389 -1.36 2.62 -15.39
C LEU A 389 -2.83 2.34 -15.67
N ASP A 390 -3.66 3.01 -14.92
CA ASP A 390 -5.10 3.07 -15.13
C ASP A 390 -5.45 4.28 -16.01
N SER A 391 -6.52 4.16 -16.78
CA SER A 391 -7.00 5.29 -17.59
C SER A 391 -7.60 6.39 -16.72
N PRO A 392 -7.47 7.67 -17.15
CA PRO A 392 -8.17 8.79 -16.50
C PRO A 392 -9.67 8.54 -16.39
N HIS A 393 -10.27 8.99 -15.27
CA HIS A 393 -11.72 8.89 -15.07
C HIS A 393 -12.50 9.63 -16.18
N ALA A 394 -11.95 10.73 -16.67
CA ALA A 394 -12.54 11.52 -17.75
C ALA A 394 -12.69 10.78 -19.09
N TRP A 395 -12.07 9.60 -19.26
CA TRP A 395 -12.21 8.80 -20.47
C TRP A 395 -13.53 8.02 -20.48
N GLY A 396 -14.64 8.75 -20.55
CA GLY A 396 -16.00 8.19 -20.55
C GLY A 396 -16.43 7.53 -21.86
N ASP A 397 -15.61 7.67 -22.93
CA ASP A 397 -15.82 7.06 -24.25
C ASP A 397 -14.50 6.89 -25.00
N THR A 398 -14.52 6.13 -26.09
CA THR A 398 -13.31 5.82 -26.90
C THR A 398 -12.78 7.03 -27.68
N ALA A 399 -13.63 7.93 -28.13
CA ALA A 399 -13.21 9.14 -28.87
C ALA A 399 -12.47 10.12 -27.96
N THR A 400 -12.96 10.31 -26.75
CA THR A 400 -12.30 11.09 -25.70
C THR A 400 -10.95 10.47 -25.34
N ALA A 401 -10.88 9.14 -25.18
CA ALA A 401 -9.64 8.44 -24.89
C ALA A 401 -8.57 8.64 -25.99
N VAL A 402 -8.94 8.50 -27.25
CA VAL A 402 -8.02 8.74 -28.39
C VAL A 402 -7.53 10.18 -28.41
N THR A 403 -8.45 11.14 -28.25
CA THR A 403 -8.12 12.57 -28.31
C THR A 403 -7.19 12.97 -27.16
N GLN A 404 -7.51 12.60 -25.93
CA GLN A 404 -6.73 12.96 -24.75
C GLN A 404 -5.39 12.22 -24.68
N PHE A 405 -5.32 10.97 -25.13
CA PHE A 405 -4.05 10.27 -25.27
C PHE A 405 -3.10 11.04 -26.18
N GLY A 406 -3.61 11.56 -27.31
CA GLY A 406 -2.83 12.35 -28.27
C GLY A 406 -2.28 13.68 -27.71
N THR A 407 -2.81 14.18 -26.59
CA THR A 407 -2.29 15.40 -25.93
C THR A 407 -1.08 15.14 -25.04
N GLY A 408 -0.67 13.88 -24.85
CA GLY A 408 0.40 13.53 -23.93
C GLY A 408 -0.02 13.51 -22.46
N LEU A 409 -1.33 13.50 -22.15
CA LEU A 409 -1.87 13.53 -20.78
C LEU A 409 -1.29 12.46 -19.87
N ILE A 410 -0.96 11.27 -20.41
CA ILE A 410 -0.45 10.14 -19.63
C ILE A 410 0.98 10.37 -19.09
N GLY A 411 1.70 11.38 -19.60
CA GLY A 411 3.00 11.79 -19.09
C GLY A 411 4.17 10.88 -19.45
N THR A 412 3.94 9.79 -20.20
CA THR A 412 5.00 8.86 -20.63
C THR A 412 4.63 8.09 -21.88
N THR A 413 5.68 7.71 -22.64
CA THR A 413 5.61 6.77 -23.77
C THR A 413 6.60 5.60 -23.58
N SER A 414 6.98 5.30 -22.35
CA SER A 414 8.03 4.35 -22.01
C SER A 414 7.57 2.90 -22.14
N ASN A 415 8.52 2.01 -22.51
CA ASN A 415 8.31 0.57 -22.46
C ASN A 415 8.29 -0.02 -21.03
N TYR A 416 8.54 0.79 -20.00
CA TYR A 416 8.40 0.41 -18.60
C TYR A 416 7.01 0.74 -18.04
N ALA A 417 6.05 1.09 -18.89
CA ALA A 417 4.66 1.32 -18.51
C ALA A 417 3.69 0.65 -19.48
N ALA A 418 2.54 0.22 -18.92
CA ALA A 418 1.41 -0.32 -19.69
C ALA A 418 0.12 0.31 -19.18
N LEU A 419 -0.70 0.86 -20.09
CA LEU A 419 -1.95 1.56 -19.80
C LEU A 419 -3.13 0.66 -20.14
N TYR A 420 -4.11 0.62 -19.25
CA TYR A 420 -5.35 -0.17 -19.39
C TYR A 420 -6.59 0.72 -19.41
N PHE A 421 -7.52 0.43 -20.33
CA PHE A 421 -8.79 1.11 -20.54
C PHE A 421 -9.86 0.08 -20.98
N PRO A 422 -11.13 0.22 -20.59
CA PRO A 422 -11.67 1.17 -19.62
C PRO A 422 -11.54 0.67 -18.17
N ARG A 423 -12.12 1.42 -17.24
CA ARG A 423 -12.28 1.01 -15.84
C ARG A 423 -13.33 -0.09 -15.73
N ILE A 424 -13.35 -0.79 -14.60
CA ILE A 424 -14.26 -1.92 -14.35
C ILE A 424 -15.37 -1.53 -13.38
N LEU A 425 -16.56 -2.08 -13.59
CA LEU A 425 -17.67 -2.00 -12.63
C LEU A 425 -17.71 -3.32 -11.84
N SER A 426 -17.62 -3.22 -10.53
CA SER A 426 -17.60 -4.38 -9.63
C SER A 426 -18.49 -4.11 -8.41
N PRO A 427 -19.11 -5.14 -7.80
CA PRO A 427 -19.88 -4.97 -6.57
C PRO A 427 -19.03 -4.42 -5.45
N ASP A 428 -19.49 -3.33 -4.81
CA ASP A 428 -18.83 -2.76 -3.65
C ASP A 428 -19.51 -3.22 -2.35
N PRO A 429 -18.84 -4.08 -1.56
CA PRO A 429 -19.40 -4.59 -0.30
C PRO A 429 -19.71 -3.48 0.71
N LEU A 430 -18.96 -2.36 0.67
CA LEU A 430 -19.16 -1.24 1.59
C LEU A 430 -20.32 -0.33 1.18
N ARG A 431 -20.87 -0.52 -0.03
CA ARG A 431 -22.04 0.20 -0.57
C ARG A 431 -23.22 -0.71 -0.84
N GLY A 432 -23.39 -1.76 -0.04
CA GLY A 432 -24.50 -2.71 -0.20
C GLY A 432 -24.44 -3.51 -1.51
N ASN A 433 -23.24 -3.79 -2.02
CA ASN A 433 -22.98 -4.46 -3.29
C ASN A 433 -23.49 -3.70 -4.53
N GLN A 434 -23.73 -2.41 -4.44
CA GLN A 434 -23.97 -1.58 -5.62
C GLN A 434 -22.72 -1.60 -6.52
N PRO A 435 -22.89 -1.56 -7.85
CA PRO A 435 -21.74 -1.45 -8.76
C PRO A 435 -20.92 -0.20 -8.46
N GLY A 436 -19.64 -0.37 -8.16
CA GLY A 436 -18.67 0.71 -8.00
C GLY A 436 -17.68 0.70 -9.14
N GLU A 437 -17.25 1.89 -9.57
CA GLU A 437 -16.18 2.03 -10.54
C GLU A 437 -14.82 1.76 -9.87
N LEU A 438 -14.06 0.84 -10.43
CA LEU A 438 -12.74 0.44 -9.95
C LEU A 438 -11.72 0.48 -11.08
N VAL A 439 -10.48 0.74 -10.71
CA VAL A 439 -9.35 0.74 -11.66
C VAL A 439 -8.82 -0.68 -11.90
N PRO A 440 -8.40 -1.01 -13.13
CA PRO A 440 -7.99 -2.35 -13.49
C PRO A 440 -6.58 -2.76 -13.05
N CYS A 441 -5.68 -1.86 -12.62
CA CYS A 441 -4.27 -2.18 -12.37
C CYS A 441 -4.06 -3.40 -11.46
N GLY A 442 -4.83 -3.51 -10.37
CA GLY A 442 -4.74 -4.66 -9.46
C GLY A 442 -5.17 -5.98 -10.12
N ALA A 443 -6.29 -5.97 -10.84
CA ALA A 443 -6.77 -7.12 -11.58
C ALA A 443 -5.77 -7.55 -12.67
N MET A 444 -5.20 -6.59 -13.40
CA MET A 444 -4.20 -6.85 -14.44
C MET A 444 -2.91 -7.43 -13.88
N ALA A 445 -2.42 -6.92 -12.74
CA ALA A 445 -1.28 -7.52 -12.04
C ALA A 445 -1.58 -8.97 -11.61
N GLY A 446 -2.80 -9.25 -11.14
CA GLY A 446 -3.24 -10.60 -10.81
C GLY A 446 -3.30 -11.53 -12.03
N ILE A 447 -3.82 -11.07 -13.16
CA ILE A 447 -3.85 -11.82 -14.43
C ILE A 447 -2.42 -12.11 -14.90
N MET A 448 -1.49 -11.15 -14.79
CA MET A 448 -0.08 -11.37 -15.09
C MET A 448 0.51 -12.46 -14.20
N ALA A 449 0.27 -12.41 -12.91
CA ALA A 449 0.74 -13.43 -11.97
C ALA A 449 0.21 -14.83 -12.31
N ARG A 450 -1.08 -14.94 -12.62
CA ARG A 450 -1.71 -16.19 -13.05
C ARG A 450 -1.13 -16.70 -14.37
N THR A 451 -0.92 -15.83 -15.34
CA THR A 451 -0.35 -16.17 -16.64
C THR A 451 1.10 -16.63 -16.49
N ASP A 452 1.90 -15.90 -15.71
CA ASP A 452 3.31 -16.24 -15.47
C ASP A 452 3.45 -17.62 -14.83
N SER A 453 2.62 -17.93 -13.84
CA SER A 453 2.68 -19.20 -13.12
C SER A 453 2.24 -20.40 -13.96
N SER A 454 1.32 -20.19 -14.92
CA SER A 454 0.76 -21.28 -15.76
C SER A 454 1.46 -21.43 -17.11
N ARG A 455 1.96 -20.34 -17.69
CA ARG A 455 2.45 -20.31 -19.08
C ARG A 455 3.85 -19.64 -19.22
N GLY A 456 4.35 -19.01 -18.17
CA GLY A 456 5.60 -18.25 -18.19
C GLY A 456 5.42 -16.77 -18.55
N VAL A 457 6.40 -15.94 -18.13
CA VAL A 457 6.39 -14.48 -18.30
C VAL A 457 6.40 -14.04 -19.78
N TRP A 458 6.85 -14.90 -20.67
CA TRP A 458 6.88 -14.69 -22.14
C TRP A 458 5.51 -14.79 -22.81
N LYS A 459 4.50 -15.34 -22.13
CA LYS A 459 3.12 -15.37 -22.63
C LYS A 459 2.42 -14.04 -22.39
N ALA A 460 1.82 -13.48 -23.44
CA ALA A 460 1.01 -12.27 -23.31
C ALA A 460 -0.15 -12.47 -22.30
N PRO A 461 -0.32 -11.60 -21.31
CA PRO A 461 -1.42 -11.64 -20.35
C PRO A 461 -2.70 -11.04 -20.95
N ALA A 462 -3.09 -11.54 -22.11
CA ALA A 462 -4.23 -11.08 -22.90
C ALA A 462 -4.85 -12.25 -23.68
N GLY A 463 -6.08 -12.06 -24.13
CA GLY A 463 -6.88 -13.06 -24.85
C GLY A 463 -8.00 -13.64 -23.99
N LEU A 464 -8.71 -14.65 -24.50
CA LEU A 464 -9.88 -15.23 -23.84
C LEU A 464 -9.56 -15.87 -22.48
N ASP A 465 -8.32 -16.31 -22.26
CA ASP A 465 -7.86 -16.87 -20.99
C ASP A 465 -7.58 -15.78 -19.93
N ALA A 466 -7.43 -14.52 -20.35
CA ALA A 466 -7.12 -13.39 -19.48
C ALA A 466 -8.39 -12.76 -18.89
N THR A 467 -9.25 -13.58 -18.27
CA THR A 467 -10.51 -13.15 -17.68
C THR A 467 -10.29 -12.26 -16.46
N VAL A 468 -11.09 -11.20 -16.35
CA VAL A 468 -11.10 -10.27 -15.21
C VAL A 468 -12.15 -10.74 -14.19
N ASN A 469 -11.70 -11.48 -13.20
CA ASN A 469 -12.58 -12.00 -12.16
C ASN A 469 -13.10 -10.87 -11.27
N GLY A 470 -14.42 -10.83 -11.07
CA GLY A 470 -15.10 -9.85 -10.24
C GLY A 470 -15.62 -8.61 -10.98
N ALA A 471 -15.26 -8.41 -12.23
CA ALA A 471 -15.89 -7.41 -13.08
C ALA A 471 -17.31 -7.85 -13.47
N GLN A 472 -18.32 -7.02 -13.17
CA GLN A 472 -19.69 -7.22 -13.66
C GLN A 472 -19.87 -6.62 -15.04
N ALA A 473 -19.25 -5.48 -15.27
CA ALA A 473 -19.28 -4.76 -16.52
C ALA A 473 -18.03 -3.89 -16.68
N LEU A 474 -17.91 -3.23 -17.80
CA LEU A 474 -16.92 -2.19 -18.08
C LEU A 474 -17.63 -0.83 -18.08
N THR A 475 -16.91 0.24 -17.69
CA THR A 475 -17.45 1.60 -17.74
C THR A 475 -17.74 2.05 -19.17
N VAL A 476 -16.95 1.54 -20.14
CA VAL A 476 -17.13 1.80 -21.57
C VAL A 476 -17.18 0.45 -22.31
N ALA A 477 -18.31 0.18 -22.95
CA ALA A 477 -18.41 -0.94 -23.89
C ALA A 477 -17.82 -0.49 -25.24
N MET A 478 -17.03 -1.35 -25.88
CA MET A 478 -16.42 -1.03 -27.17
C MET A 478 -16.52 -2.17 -28.18
N ASN A 479 -16.67 -1.81 -29.43
CA ASN A 479 -16.65 -2.72 -30.57
C ASN A 479 -15.23 -2.88 -31.15
N ASP A 480 -15.08 -3.68 -32.23
CA ASP A 480 -13.78 -3.94 -32.86
C ASP A 480 -13.17 -2.70 -33.51
N ALA A 481 -13.96 -1.83 -34.12
CA ALA A 481 -13.48 -0.60 -34.75
C ALA A 481 -12.96 0.40 -33.72
N GLU A 482 -13.67 0.55 -32.61
CA GLU A 482 -13.26 1.42 -31.49
C GLU A 482 -11.98 0.92 -30.83
N ASN A 483 -11.87 -0.40 -30.59
CA ASN A 483 -10.62 -0.99 -30.14
C ASN A 483 -9.48 -0.79 -31.16
N GLY A 484 -9.80 -0.83 -32.46
CA GLY A 484 -8.88 -0.57 -33.57
C GLY A 484 -8.30 0.85 -33.60
N ASN A 485 -8.95 1.81 -32.97
CA ASN A 485 -8.45 3.19 -32.81
C ASN A 485 -7.49 3.33 -31.62
N LEU A 486 -7.64 2.55 -30.57
CA LEU A 486 -6.86 2.62 -29.33
C LEU A 486 -5.62 1.72 -29.36
N ASN A 487 -5.75 0.52 -29.89
CA ASN A 487 -4.68 -0.47 -29.93
C ASN A 487 -3.39 0.05 -30.62
N PRO A 488 -3.45 0.74 -31.80
CA PRO A 488 -2.27 1.31 -32.43
C PRO A 488 -1.53 2.36 -31.61
N LEU A 489 -2.22 2.96 -30.62
CA LEU A 489 -1.63 3.94 -29.70
C LEU A 489 -0.87 3.28 -28.53
N GLY A 490 -1.01 1.96 -28.35
CA GLY A 490 -0.43 1.24 -27.20
C GLY A 490 -1.35 1.17 -25.99
N VAL A 491 -2.63 1.52 -26.14
CA VAL A 491 -3.64 1.39 -25.08
C VAL A 491 -4.18 -0.04 -25.05
N ASN A 492 -4.08 -0.72 -23.90
CA ASN A 492 -4.58 -2.07 -23.73
C ASN A 492 -6.05 -2.05 -23.32
N CYS A 493 -6.92 -2.51 -24.23
CA CYS A 493 -8.35 -2.50 -24.00
C CYS A 493 -8.80 -3.70 -23.18
N LEU A 494 -9.72 -3.47 -22.24
CA LEU A 494 -10.55 -4.51 -21.62
C LEU A 494 -11.82 -4.64 -22.46
N ARG A 495 -12.26 -5.88 -22.73
CA ARG A 495 -13.45 -6.14 -23.55
C ARG A 495 -14.32 -7.23 -22.94
N SER A 496 -15.61 -7.15 -23.20
CA SER A 496 -16.57 -8.18 -22.80
C SER A 496 -16.98 -9.03 -24.00
N PHE A 497 -16.84 -10.35 -23.87
CA PHE A 497 -17.23 -11.32 -24.87
C PHE A 497 -18.33 -12.24 -24.30
N PRO A 498 -19.38 -12.59 -25.08
CA PRO A 498 -20.47 -13.40 -24.56
C PRO A 498 -20.04 -14.75 -23.96
N ALA A 499 -19.02 -15.38 -24.54
CA ALA A 499 -18.56 -16.71 -24.10
C ALA A 499 -17.48 -16.66 -22.99
N ALA A 500 -16.72 -15.57 -22.88
CA ALA A 500 -15.58 -15.47 -21.96
C ALA A 500 -15.77 -14.43 -20.86
N GLY A 501 -16.81 -13.60 -20.94
CA GLY A 501 -16.99 -12.47 -20.04
C GLY A 501 -16.01 -11.34 -20.31
N THR A 502 -15.65 -10.59 -19.28
CA THR A 502 -14.67 -9.49 -19.37
C THR A 502 -13.26 -10.04 -19.37
N VAL A 503 -12.46 -9.64 -20.36
CA VAL A 503 -11.08 -10.09 -20.55
C VAL A 503 -10.16 -8.92 -20.86
N ALA A 504 -8.86 -9.09 -20.57
CA ALA A 504 -7.81 -8.23 -21.10
C ALA A 504 -7.59 -8.57 -22.59
N TRP A 505 -7.68 -7.56 -23.47
CA TRP A 505 -7.60 -7.73 -24.93
C TRP A 505 -6.44 -6.98 -25.56
N GLY A 506 -5.43 -6.63 -24.77
CA GLY A 506 -4.21 -5.98 -25.20
C GLY A 506 -3.03 -6.31 -24.28
N ALA A 507 -1.82 -6.34 -24.84
CA ALA A 507 -0.58 -6.59 -24.10
C ALA A 507 0.59 -5.79 -24.69
N ARG A 508 0.39 -4.49 -24.86
CA ARG A 508 1.40 -3.54 -25.35
C ARG A 508 1.95 -2.68 -24.20
N THR A 509 3.18 -2.25 -24.36
CA THR A 509 3.76 -1.15 -23.57
C THR A 509 3.28 0.19 -24.13
N LEU A 510 3.54 1.30 -23.44
CA LEU A 510 3.27 2.63 -23.99
C LEU A 510 4.22 3.04 -25.12
N GLU A 511 5.37 2.37 -25.28
CA GLU A 511 6.22 2.46 -26.49
C GLU A 511 5.68 1.59 -27.64
N GLY A 512 4.58 0.89 -27.39
CA GLY A 512 3.91 -0.01 -28.35
C GLY A 512 3.07 0.69 -29.40
N ASN A 513 3.14 2.00 -29.54
CA ASN A 513 2.55 2.75 -30.62
C ASN A 513 3.13 2.28 -31.96
N ASP A 514 2.25 1.95 -32.91
CA ASP A 514 2.66 1.39 -34.22
C ASP A 514 3.56 2.33 -35.03
N GLN A 515 3.46 3.64 -34.81
CA GLN A 515 4.33 4.63 -35.47
C GLN A 515 5.78 4.58 -34.97
N LEU A 516 6.02 4.10 -33.75
CA LEU A 516 7.38 4.02 -33.19
C LEU A 516 8.16 2.79 -33.64
N ALA A 517 7.50 1.77 -34.18
CA ALA A 517 8.09 0.50 -34.64
C ALA A 517 9.08 -0.12 -33.61
N SER A 518 8.85 0.07 -32.32
CA SER A 518 9.75 -0.36 -31.27
C SER A 518 9.84 -1.88 -31.14
N GLN A 519 11.05 -2.37 -30.87
CA GLN A 519 11.26 -3.76 -30.47
C GLN A 519 10.59 -4.11 -29.12
N TRP A 520 10.33 -3.11 -28.27
CA TRP A 520 9.69 -3.22 -26.96
C TRP A 520 8.19 -3.00 -27.01
N LYS A 521 7.58 -3.04 -28.18
CA LYS A 521 6.13 -2.88 -28.39
C LYS A 521 5.29 -3.76 -27.45
N TYR A 522 5.70 -5.00 -27.23
CA TYR A 522 4.91 -5.98 -26.48
C TYR A 522 5.38 -6.12 -25.05
N LEU A 523 4.42 -6.02 -24.12
CA LEU A 523 4.63 -6.16 -22.69
C LEU A 523 5.31 -7.50 -22.28
N PRO A 524 4.92 -8.68 -22.82
CA PRO A 524 5.61 -9.93 -22.50
C PRO A 524 7.08 -9.93 -22.95
N VAL A 525 7.42 -9.26 -24.05
CA VAL A 525 8.81 -9.12 -24.50
C VAL A 525 9.61 -8.31 -23.49
N ARG A 526 9.09 -7.14 -23.07
CA ARG A 526 9.76 -6.30 -22.06
C ARG A 526 9.90 -7.04 -20.73
N ARG A 527 8.84 -7.68 -20.25
CA ARG A 527 8.85 -8.42 -18.99
C ARG A 527 9.82 -9.62 -19.01
N THR A 528 9.92 -10.31 -20.14
CA THR A 528 10.91 -11.39 -20.31
C THR A 528 12.34 -10.86 -20.23
N ALA A 529 12.62 -9.72 -20.86
CA ALA A 529 13.92 -9.08 -20.75
C ALA A 529 14.25 -8.68 -19.30
N LEU A 530 13.31 -8.05 -18.59
CA LEU A 530 13.50 -7.67 -17.19
C LEU A 530 13.73 -8.89 -16.29
N PHE A 531 13.03 -9.99 -16.54
CA PHE A 531 13.24 -11.25 -15.84
C PHE A 531 14.63 -11.81 -16.05
N ILE A 532 15.13 -11.81 -17.30
CA ILE A 532 16.49 -12.25 -17.63
C ILE A 532 17.50 -11.31 -16.98
N GLU A 533 17.34 -10.00 -17.15
CA GLU A 533 18.23 -8.98 -16.57
C GLU A 533 18.38 -9.14 -15.05
N GLU A 534 17.29 -9.30 -14.31
CA GLU A 534 17.32 -9.44 -12.85
C GLU A 534 17.88 -10.80 -12.41
N SER A 535 17.54 -11.87 -13.13
CA SER A 535 18.06 -13.21 -12.83
C SER A 535 19.57 -13.29 -13.06
N LEU A 536 20.07 -12.70 -14.14
CA LEU A 536 21.49 -12.62 -14.44
C LEU A 536 22.22 -11.73 -13.44
N TYR A 537 21.66 -10.54 -13.14
CA TYR A 537 22.23 -9.63 -12.14
C TYR A 537 22.50 -10.33 -10.80
N ARG A 538 21.52 -11.08 -10.30
CA ARG A 538 21.67 -11.84 -9.04
C ARG A 538 22.58 -13.05 -9.20
N GLY A 539 22.44 -13.74 -10.32
CA GLY A 539 23.16 -14.98 -10.58
C GLY A 539 24.63 -14.82 -10.94
N THR A 540 25.09 -13.58 -11.21
CA THR A 540 26.50 -13.29 -11.54
C THR A 540 27.25 -12.51 -10.45
N GLN A 541 26.65 -12.26 -9.28
CA GLN A 541 27.31 -11.52 -8.19
C GLN A 541 28.59 -12.18 -7.70
N TRP A 542 28.70 -13.50 -7.83
CA TRP A 542 29.90 -14.24 -7.46
C TRP A 542 31.13 -13.91 -8.33
N VAL A 543 30.93 -13.33 -9.51
CA VAL A 543 32.01 -12.92 -10.45
C VAL A 543 32.85 -11.77 -9.88
N VAL A 544 32.26 -10.97 -8.99
CA VAL A 544 32.91 -9.77 -8.45
C VAL A 544 34.08 -10.18 -7.57
N PHE A 545 35.26 -9.59 -7.83
CA PHE A 545 36.55 -9.90 -7.23
C PHE A 545 37.20 -11.24 -7.62
N GLU A 546 36.64 -11.98 -8.59
CA GLU A 546 37.35 -13.13 -9.19
C GLU A 546 38.43 -12.65 -10.18
N PRO A 547 39.51 -13.43 -10.41
CA PRO A 547 40.50 -13.11 -11.43
C PRO A 547 39.89 -12.99 -12.82
N ASN A 548 40.13 -11.85 -13.50
CA ASN A 548 39.54 -11.53 -14.80
C ASN A 548 40.33 -12.19 -15.94
N ASP A 549 40.07 -13.48 -16.18
CA ASP A 549 40.77 -14.31 -17.16
C ASP A 549 39.84 -15.32 -17.86
N GLU A 550 40.39 -16.09 -18.82
CA GLU A 550 39.61 -17.08 -19.58
C GLU A 550 38.94 -18.17 -18.71
N PRO A 551 39.53 -18.71 -17.65
CA PRO A 551 38.86 -19.61 -16.72
C PRO A 551 37.56 -19.01 -16.13
N LEU A 552 37.57 -17.76 -15.71
CA LEU A 552 36.37 -17.05 -15.21
C LEU A 552 35.35 -16.90 -16.34
N TRP A 553 35.76 -16.44 -17.51
CA TRP A 553 34.85 -16.25 -18.65
C TRP A 553 34.20 -17.55 -19.10
N ALA A 554 34.94 -18.67 -19.07
CA ALA A 554 34.38 -19.99 -19.37
C ALA A 554 33.31 -20.42 -18.36
N GLN A 555 33.52 -20.16 -17.07
CA GLN A 555 32.52 -20.44 -16.04
C GLN A 555 31.27 -19.55 -16.21
N ILE A 556 31.43 -18.26 -16.53
CA ILE A 556 30.32 -17.35 -16.83
C ILE A 556 29.51 -17.88 -18.01
N ARG A 557 30.18 -18.20 -19.14
CA ARG A 557 29.50 -18.76 -20.33
C ARG A 557 28.73 -20.04 -20.00
N LEU A 558 29.30 -20.90 -19.18
CA LEU A 558 28.65 -22.15 -18.76
C LEU A 558 27.38 -21.87 -17.94
N ASN A 559 27.48 -21.03 -16.91
CA ASN A 559 26.39 -20.79 -15.98
C ASN A 559 25.24 -19.96 -16.63
N VAL A 560 25.59 -18.87 -17.32
CA VAL A 560 24.61 -18.04 -18.06
C VAL A 560 24.02 -18.85 -19.23
N GLY A 561 24.85 -19.61 -19.96
CA GLY A 561 24.40 -20.48 -21.03
C GLY A 561 23.42 -21.56 -20.56
N ALA A 562 23.68 -22.18 -19.41
CA ALA A 562 22.77 -23.16 -18.79
C ALA A 562 21.42 -22.54 -18.43
N PHE A 563 21.41 -21.33 -17.87
CA PHE A 563 20.19 -20.59 -17.56
C PHE A 563 19.37 -20.27 -18.83
N MET A 564 20.02 -19.71 -19.85
CA MET A 564 19.37 -19.39 -21.12
C MET A 564 18.87 -20.65 -21.85
N HIS A 565 19.64 -21.74 -21.78
CA HIS A 565 19.23 -23.04 -22.34
C HIS A 565 18.00 -23.61 -21.63
N ASN A 566 17.92 -23.45 -20.32
CA ASN A 566 16.75 -23.88 -19.57
C ASN A 566 15.50 -23.09 -19.99
N LEU A 567 15.60 -21.77 -20.17
CA LEU A 567 14.50 -20.94 -20.70
C LEU A 567 14.10 -21.36 -22.12
N PHE A 568 15.06 -21.65 -22.98
CA PHE A 568 14.80 -22.19 -24.33
C PHE A 568 13.97 -23.49 -24.26
N ARG A 569 14.39 -24.44 -23.40
CA ARG A 569 13.64 -25.71 -23.21
C ARG A 569 12.22 -25.51 -22.66
N GLN A 570 11.98 -24.45 -21.90
CA GLN A 570 10.65 -24.07 -21.43
C GLN A 570 9.81 -23.37 -22.52
N GLY A 571 10.39 -23.10 -23.69
CA GLY A 571 9.72 -22.44 -24.80
C GLY A 571 9.61 -20.91 -24.64
N ALA A 572 10.58 -20.29 -23.95
CA ALA A 572 10.59 -18.84 -23.73
C ALA A 572 11.02 -18.03 -24.97
N PHE A 573 11.66 -18.66 -25.94
CA PHE A 573 12.29 -18.00 -27.09
C PHE A 573 11.75 -18.53 -28.40
N GLN A 574 11.87 -17.70 -29.45
CA GLN A 574 11.62 -18.09 -30.82
C GLN A 574 12.84 -18.85 -31.38
N GLY A 575 12.61 -19.84 -32.25
CA GLY A 575 13.65 -20.63 -32.88
C GLY A 575 13.52 -22.12 -32.58
N SER A 576 13.95 -22.96 -33.53
CA SER A 576 13.93 -24.43 -33.38
C SER A 576 15.22 -25.02 -32.80
N ALA A 577 16.30 -24.24 -32.86
CA ALA A 577 17.60 -24.64 -32.32
C ALA A 577 18.14 -23.56 -31.36
N PRO A 578 18.93 -23.95 -30.34
CA PRO A 578 19.48 -23.01 -29.37
C PRO A 578 20.21 -21.81 -29.99
N LYS A 579 21.01 -22.06 -31.04
CA LYS A 579 21.79 -21.04 -31.77
C LYS A 579 20.92 -19.95 -32.43
N ASP A 580 19.65 -20.26 -32.74
CA ASP A 580 18.71 -19.34 -33.36
C ASP A 580 17.89 -18.59 -32.29
N ALA A 581 17.90 -19.08 -31.06
CA ALA A 581 17.06 -18.62 -29.96
C ALA A 581 17.79 -17.67 -28.99
N TYR A 582 19.06 -17.95 -28.70
CA TYR A 582 19.88 -17.12 -27.82
C TYR A 582 21.37 -17.30 -28.08
N PHE A 583 22.15 -16.36 -27.56
CA PHE A 583 23.61 -16.49 -27.50
C PHE A 583 24.16 -15.88 -26.21
N VAL A 584 25.33 -16.37 -25.78
CA VAL A 584 26.09 -15.85 -24.64
C VAL A 584 27.54 -15.73 -25.07
N LYS A 585 28.09 -14.51 -24.98
CA LYS A 585 29.51 -14.23 -25.22
C LYS A 585 30.15 -13.62 -24.01
N CYS A 586 31.30 -14.12 -23.62
CA CYS A 586 32.19 -13.58 -22.60
C CYS A 586 33.58 -14.14 -22.89
N ASP A 587 34.39 -13.42 -23.63
CA ASP A 587 35.69 -13.86 -24.17
C ASP A 587 36.58 -12.63 -24.42
N GLY A 588 37.78 -12.86 -24.97
CA GLY A 588 38.72 -11.78 -25.32
C GLY A 588 38.24 -10.79 -26.39
N GLU A 589 37.15 -11.12 -27.14
CA GLU A 589 36.53 -10.16 -28.07
C GLU A 589 35.58 -9.22 -27.34
N THR A 590 34.90 -9.70 -26.28
CA THR A 590 33.96 -8.90 -25.47
C THR A 590 34.64 -8.17 -24.34
N THR A 591 35.73 -8.72 -23.78
CA THR A 591 36.52 -8.12 -22.70
C THR A 591 37.94 -7.89 -23.18
N THR A 592 38.24 -6.66 -23.56
CA THR A 592 39.56 -6.27 -24.05
C THR A 592 40.60 -6.15 -22.96
N GLN A 593 41.90 -6.07 -23.30
CA GLN A 593 42.96 -5.83 -22.31
C GLN A 593 42.71 -4.54 -21.50
N ASN A 594 42.19 -3.49 -22.13
CA ASN A 594 41.84 -2.26 -21.42
C ASN A 594 40.70 -2.47 -20.40
N ASP A 595 39.70 -3.31 -20.72
CA ASP A 595 38.63 -3.66 -19.79
C ASP A 595 39.19 -4.44 -18.59
N ILE A 596 40.11 -5.39 -18.86
CA ILE A 596 40.80 -6.16 -17.80
C ILE A 596 41.58 -5.22 -16.86
N ASP A 597 42.31 -4.26 -17.41
CA ASP A 597 43.09 -3.28 -16.64
C ASP A 597 42.19 -2.36 -15.81
N LEU A 598 40.94 -2.12 -16.26
CA LEU A 598 39.90 -1.38 -15.54
C LEU A 598 39.07 -2.25 -14.59
N GLY A 599 39.34 -3.55 -14.52
CA GLY A 599 38.59 -4.49 -13.69
C GLY A 599 37.17 -4.79 -14.21
N VAL A 600 36.93 -4.65 -15.51
CA VAL A 600 35.62 -4.85 -16.15
C VAL A 600 35.56 -6.20 -16.83
N VAL A 601 34.46 -6.94 -16.62
CA VAL A 601 34.11 -8.15 -17.38
C VAL A 601 32.84 -7.86 -18.18
N ASN A 602 32.90 -8.00 -19.50
CA ASN A 602 31.76 -7.77 -20.40
C ASN A 602 31.09 -9.10 -20.76
N ILE A 603 29.82 -9.23 -20.40
CA ILE A 603 28.99 -10.39 -20.72
C ILE A 603 27.90 -9.93 -21.70
N LEU A 604 27.91 -10.46 -22.91
CA LEU A 604 26.91 -10.16 -23.92
C LEU A 604 25.93 -11.32 -24.05
N VAL A 605 24.66 -11.04 -23.76
CA VAL A 605 23.56 -12.01 -23.83
C VAL A 605 22.51 -11.50 -24.80
N GLY A 606 22.16 -12.30 -25.80
CA GLY A 606 21.09 -12.00 -26.75
C GLY A 606 20.02 -13.10 -26.74
N PHE A 607 18.78 -12.74 -26.99
CA PHE A 607 17.69 -13.69 -27.13
C PHE A 607 16.68 -13.26 -28.21
N ALA A 608 16.01 -14.22 -28.82
CA ALA A 608 14.93 -14.02 -29.77
C ALA A 608 13.58 -14.10 -29.04
N PRO A 609 12.90 -12.95 -28.72
CA PRO A 609 11.68 -12.97 -27.95
C PRO A 609 10.50 -13.57 -28.72
N LEU A 610 9.63 -14.29 -28.02
CA LEU A 610 8.31 -14.64 -28.55
C LEU A 610 7.44 -13.38 -28.63
N LYS A 611 6.94 -13.10 -29.85
CA LYS A 611 5.96 -12.03 -30.06
C LYS A 611 4.57 -12.63 -30.12
N PRO A 612 3.55 -12.03 -29.45
CA PRO A 612 2.19 -12.53 -29.54
C PRO A 612 1.63 -12.38 -30.96
N ALA A 613 0.82 -13.35 -31.39
CA ALA A 613 -0.03 -13.17 -32.57
C ALA A 613 -1.19 -12.25 -32.18
N GLU A 614 -1.15 -11.01 -32.64
CA GLU A 614 -2.16 -9.99 -32.36
C GLU A 614 -3.26 -9.99 -33.44
N PHE A 615 -2.89 -10.33 -34.68
CA PHE A 615 -3.81 -10.37 -35.81
C PHE A 615 -3.76 -11.72 -36.51
N VAL A 616 -4.93 -12.29 -36.80
CA VAL A 616 -5.10 -13.52 -37.54
C VAL A 616 -5.86 -13.20 -38.84
N VAL A 617 -5.24 -13.44 -39.96
CA VAL A 617 -5.86 -13.25 -41.30
C VAL A 617 -6.24 -14.60 -41.85
N ILE A 618 -7.53 -14.82 -42.10
CA ILE A 618 -8.05 -16.03 -42.75
C ILE A 618 -8.45 -15.69 -44.17
N THR A 619 -7.80 -16.29 -45.14
CA THR A 619 -8.17 -16.15 -46.54
C THR A 619 -8.95 -17.38 -46.99
N LEU A 620 -10.19 -17.19 -47.40
CA LEU A 620 -11.00 -18.23 -47.97
C LEU A 620 -10.95 -18.16 -49.50
N ALA A 621 -10.47 -19.21 -50.12
CA ALA A 621 -10.53 -19.36 -51.59
C ALA A 621 -11.61 -20.38 -51.96
N GLN A 622 -12.51 -19.99 -52.81
CA GLN A 622 -13.47 -20.92 -53.41
C GLN A 622 -12.77 -21.73 -54.52
N ILE A 623 -12.62 -23.01 -54.31
CA ILE A 623 -12.13 -23.92 -55.37
C ILE A 623 -13.31 -24.25 -56.28
N ALA A 624 -13.27 -23.78 -57.52
CA ALA A 624 -14.20 -24.26 -58.54
C ALA A 624 -13.86 -25.72 -58.81
N GLY A 625 -14.74 -26.63 -58.37
CA GLY A 625 -14.58 -28.06 -58.66
C GLY A 625 -14.53 -28.29 -60.19
N ALA A 626 -13.41 -28.82 -60.69
CA ALA A 626 -13.40 -29.37 -62.02
C ALA A 626 -14.39 -30.55 -62.05
N VAL A 627 -15.51 -30.37 -62.72
CA VAL A 627 -16.39 -31.50 -63.07
C VAL A 627 -15.58 -32.32 -64.06
N GLN A 628 -15.03 -33.44 -63.60
CA GLN A 628 -14.56 -34.48 -64.56
C GLN A 628 -15.81 -35.04 -65.25
N VAL A 629 -15.93 -34.77 -66.56
CA VAL A 629 -16.90 -35.41 -67.47
C VAL A 629 -16.38 -36.77 -67.85
#